data_3ddd0b9344196c36e81bf8060075062b
#
_entry.id   3ddd0b9344196c36e81bf8060075062b
#
_cell.length_a   1.000
_cell.length_b   1.000
_cell.length_c   1.000
_cell.angle_alpha   90.00
_cell.angle_beta   90.00
_cell.angle_gamma   90.00
#
_symmetry.space_group_name_H-M   'P 1'
#
loop_
_entity.id
_entity.type
_entity.pdbx_description
1 polymer ?
#
loop_
_entity_poly.entity_id
_entity_poly.type
_entity_poly.pdbx_seq_one_letter_code
_entity_poly.pdbx_strand_id
1 'polypeptide(L)'
;MTHSIDSLHSGNTSPECRRVRSRVWFITSFNDKLTHFENAKYECWCDDLTEDNKYHFHQVVVFHNQISFNTIKKSYPSAHIQKPIIDVYKCIEYIEANKNGKKSNFQELGERPKNTRFQTVKELKDCKEPDLLDWKQYNTYMKIHENDELDVDDMYKEVVVHYISVS
;
A
#
# COMPACT_ATOMS: atom_id res chain seq x y z
N MET A 1 -26.55 29.50 11.62
CA MET A 1 -25.70 28.52 12.35
C MET A 1 -24.69 27.96 11.38
N THR A 2 -23.51 28.49 11.43
CA THR A 2 -22.38 28.03 10.62
C THR A 2 -21.65 26.94 11.39
N HIS A 3 -21.86 25.69 11.03
CA HIS A 3 -21.03 24.60 11.51
C HIS A 3 -19.69 24.63 10.74
N SER A 4 -18.69 25.15 11.41
CA SER A 4 -17.30 25.08 11.00
C SER A 4 -16.86 23.61 11.04
N ILE A 5 -16.61 23.00 9.88
CA ILE A 5 -15.98 21.68 9.74
C ILE A 5 -14.47 21.85 9.48
N ASP A 6 -13.82 22.63 10.33
CA ASP A 6 -12.37 22.91 10.24
C ASP A 6 -11.48 21.95 11.01
N SER A 7 -11.94 20.75 11.41
CA SER A 7 -11.12 19.90 12.29
C SER A 7 -10.74 18.51 11.77
N LEU A 8 -10.82 18.23 10.47
CA LEU A 8 -10.52 16.88 9.94
C LEU A 8 -9.17 16.73 9.23
N HIS A 9 -8.27 17.67 9.33
CA HIS A 9 -6.95 17.61 8.69
C HIS A 9 -5.77 17.54 9.65
N SER A 10 -6.00 17.04 10.86
CA SER A 10 -4.92 16.60 11.72
C SER A 10 -4.36 15.29 11.18
N GLY A 11 -3.19 15.35 10.55
CA GLY A 11 -2.46 14.16 10.12
C GLY A 11 -2.36 13.15 11.27
N ASN A 12 -2.35 11.87 10.96
CA ASN A 12 -2.30 10.74 11.89
C ASN A 12 -1.24 10.93 12.99
N THR A 13 -1.63 11.44 14.14
CA THR A 13 -0.76 11.76 15.27
C THR A 13 -0.88 10.80 16.45
N SER A 14 -1.63 9.69 16.30
CA SER A 14 -1.77 8.73 17.39
C SER A 14 -0.42 8.10 17.77
N PRO A 15 -0.18 7.87 19.08
CA PRO A 15 1.08 7.26 19.55
C PRO A 15 1.36 5.89 18.93
N GLU A 16 0.32 5.15 18.54
CA GLU A 16 0.43 3.84 17.90
C GLU A 16 1.01 3.96 16.48
N CYS A 17 0.61 4.95 15.69
CA CYS A 17 1.15 5.20 14.36
C CYS A 17 2.64 5.53 14.38
N ARG A 18 3.16 6.13 15.46
CA ARG A 18 4.57 6.51 15.56
C ARG A 18 5.54 5.34 15.59
N ARG A 19 5.09 4.16 16.02
CA ARG A 19 5.91 2.93 16.11
C ARG A 19 5.81 2.06 14.85
N VAL A 20 4.87 2.35 13.98
CA VAL A 20 4.65 1.56 12.77
C VAL A 20 5.81 1.74 11.80
N ARG A 21 6.32 0.62 11.31
CA ARG A 21 7.28 0.53 10.21
C ARG A 21 6.65 -0.23 9.05
N SER A 22 6.92 0.21 7.85
CA SER A 22 6.43 -0.44 6.63
C SER A 22 7.37 -0.20 5.47
N ARG A 23 7.37 -1.09 4.50
CA ARG A 23 7.99 -0.88 3.19
C ARG A 23 7.06 -0.13 2.24
N VAL A 24 5.77 -0.13 2.53
CA VAL A 24 4.77 0.53 1.66
C VAL A 24 4.04 1.60 2.45
N TRP A 25 3.99 2.80 1.88
CA TRP A 25 3.26 3.93 2.43
C TRP A 25 2.34 4.55 1.39
N PHE A 26 1.10 4.84 1.78
CA PHE A 26 0.13 5.61 1.02
C PHE A 26 0.01 7.00 1.62
N ILE A 27 0.19 8.03 0.82
CA ILE A 27 0.25 9.42 1.25
C ILE A 27 -0.80 10.21 0.49
N THR A 28 -1.58 11.00 1.22
CA THR A 28 -2.52 11.98 0.66
C THR A 28 -2.22 13.33 1.27
N SER A 29 -1.90 14.32 0.47
CA SER A 29 -1.63 15.67 0.96
C SER A 29 -2.31 16.75 0.15
N PHE A 30 -2.83 17.73 0.89
CA PHE A 30 -3.45 18.94 0.36
C PHE A 30 -2.49 20.14 0.35
N ASN A 31 -1.51 20.14 1.25
CA ASN A 31 -0.70 21.33 1.53
C ASN A 31 0.81 21.08 1.39
N ASP A 32 1.26 19.84 1.42
CA ASP A 32 2.67 19.53 1.26
C ASP A 32 3.05 19.50 -0.21
N LYS A 33 4.33 19.77 -0.48
CA LYS A 33 4.92 19.59 -1.80
C LYS A 33 5.31 18.13 -1.99
N LEU A 34 5.03 17.58 -3.17
CA LEU A 34 5.45 16.22 -3.53
C LEU A 34 6.97 16.09 -3.36
N THR A 35 7.37 15.05 -2.63
CA THR A 35 8.76 14.73 -2.33
C THR A 35 9.08 13.32 -2.80
N HIS A 36 10.22 13.15 -3.44
CA HIS A 36 10.75 11.85 -3.83
C HIS A 36 11.73 11.32 -2.78
N PHE A 37 11.76 10.00 -2.61
CA PHE A 37 12.63 9.34 -1.65
C PHE A 37 13.75 8.58 -2.35
N GLU A 38 15.00 8.94 -2.11
CA GLU A 38 16.17 8.31 -2.75
C GLU A 38 16.28 6.80 -2.50
N ASN A 39 15.80 6.32 -1.34
CA ASN A 39 15.79 4.92 -0.97
C ASN A 39 14.49 4.17 -1.34
N ALA A 40 13.63 4.79 -2.14
CA ALA A 40 12.47 4.14 -2.69
C ALA A 40 12.87 3.19 -3.82
N LYS A 41 12.27 2.00 -3.83
CA LYS A 41 12.33 1.04 -4.93
C LYS A 41 11.39 1.44 -6.06
N TYR A 42 10.23 1.99 -5.67
CA TYR A 42 9.18 2.43 -6.59
C TYR A 42 8.34 3.52 -5.94
N GLU A 43 7.94 4.46 -6.75
CA GLU A 43 6.96 5.50 -6.40
C GLU A 43 5.96 5.66 -7.53
N CYS A 44 4.70 5.92 -7.21
CA CYS A 44 3.75 6.47 -8.17
C CYS A 44 2.89 7.53 -7.50
N TRP A 45 2.41 8.48 -8.28
CA TRP A 45 1.58 9.58 -7.78
C TRP A 45 0.64 10.11 -8.85
N CYS A 46 -0.39 10.79 -8.41
CA CYS A 46 -1.29 11.56 -9.26
C CYS A 46 -1.79 12.79 -8.55
N ASP A 47 -2.19 13.79 -9.33
CA ASP A 47 -3.01 14.89 -8.86
C ASP A 47 -4.47 14.45 -8.79
N ASP A 48 -5.21 14.94 -7.81
CA ASP A 48 -6.63 14.65 -7.65
C ASP A 48 -7.40 15.89 -7.15
N LEU A 49 -8.70 15.90 -7.38
CA LEU A 49 -9.60 16.93 -6.92
C LEU A 49 -10.70 16.32 -6.06
N THR A 50 -11.01 16.95 -4.93
CA THR A 50 -12.20 16.61 -4.15
C THR A 50 -13.48 16.94 -4.91
N GLU A 51 -14.63 16.55 -4.37
CA GLU A 51 -15.93 16.93 -4.92
C GLU A 51 -16.09 18.45 -5.02
N ASP A 52 -15.51 19.21 -4.08
CA ASP A 52 -15.49 20.68 -4.04
C ASP A 52 -14.34 21.29 -4.87
N ASN A 53 -13.72 20.51 -5.77
CA ASN A 53 -12.59 20.92 -6.60
C ASN A 53 -11.35 21.39 -5.82
N LYS A 54 -11.16 20.93 -4.61
CA LYS A 54 -9.95 21.19 -3.82
C LYS A 54 -8.85 20.25 -4.25
N TYR A 55 -7.72 20.80 -4.64
CA TYR A 55 -6.54 20.05 -5.06
C TYR A 55 -5.91 19.26 -3.91
N HIS A 56 -5.47 18.08 -4.22
CA HIS A 56 -4.57 17.26 -3.41
C HIS A 56 -3.81 16.29 -4.31
N PHE A 57 -2.80 15.63 -3.78
CA PHE A 57 -2.15 14.53 -4.48
C PHE A 57 -2.21 13.24 -3.66
N HIS A 58 -2.12 12.13 -4.37
CA HIS A 58 -1.88 10.82 -3.81
C HIS A 58 -0.52 10.30 -4.24
N GLN A 59 0.19 9.66 -3.34
CA GLN A 59 1.46 9.00 -3.63
C GLN A 59 1.51 7.64 -2.94
N VAL A 60 1.98 6.62 -3.66
CA VAL A 60 2.41 5.33 -3.09
C VAL A 60 3.92 5.26 -3.17
N VAL A 61 4.57 4.90 -2.07
CA VAL A 61 6.01 4.69 -2.02
C VAL A 61 6.29 3.28 -1.53
N VAL A 62 7.12 2.56 -2.27
CA VAL A 62 7.64 1.24 -1.90
C VAL A 62 9.13 1.36 -1.68
N PHE A 63 9.58 1.05 -0.46
CA PHE A 63 10.98 1.14 -0.07
C PHE A 63 11.68 -0.22 -0.16
N HIS A 64 13.00 -0.21 -0.29
CA HIS A 64 13.82 -1.42 -0.17
C HIS A 64 13.76 -2.02 1.25
N ASN A 65 13.72 -1.17 2.27
CA ASN A 65 13.66 -1.55 3.68
C ASN A 65 12.46 -0.90 4.37
N GLN A 66 12.10 -1.42 5.54
CA GLN A 66 11.04 -0.81 6.34
C GLN A 66 11.43 0.58 6.85
N ILE A 67 10.59 1.55 6.58
CA ILE A 67 10.71 2.95 7.01
C ILE A 67 9.66 3.23 8.08
N SER A 68 10.03 4.01 9.11
CA SER A 68 9.10 4.40 10.16
C SER A 68 8.11 5.47 9.69
N PHE A 69 6.91 5.47 10.26
CA PHE A 69 5.94 6.53 10.06
C PHE A 69 6.54 7.93 10.29
N ASN A 70 7.35 8.09 11.34
CA ASN A 70 7.95 9.38 11.66
C ASN A 70 8.90 9.89 10.57
N THR A 71 9.58 8.99 9.87
CA THR A 71 10.46 9.37 8.76
C THR A 71 9.64 9.96 7.61
N ILE A 72 8.53 9.32 7.25
CA ILE A 72 7.63 9.84 6.21
C ILE A 72 6.98 11.16 6.67
N LYS A 73 6.55 11.23 7.94
CA LYS A 73 5.90 12.41 8.51
C LYS A 73 6.80 13.66 8.51
N LYS A 74 8.11 13.49 8.62
CA LYS A 74 9.07 14.61 8.50
C LYS A 74 9.05 15.23 7.10
N SER A 75 8.91 14.42 6.06
CA SER A 75 8.82 14.90 4.67
C SER A 75 7.43 15.46 4.34
N TYR A 76 6.40 14.97 5.03
CA TYR A 76 5.00 15.35 4.82
C TYR A 76 4.30 15.71 6.13
N PRO A 77 4.61 16.89 6.74
CA PRO A 77 4.10 17.25 8.06
C PRO A 77 2.57 17.32 8.16
N SER A 78 1.90 17.74 7.10
CA SER A 78 0.44 17.92 7.06
C SER A 78 -0.31 16.81 6.35
N ALA A 79 0.39 15.83 5.76
CA ALA A 79 -0.24 14.77 5.01
C ALA A 79 -0.93 13.73 5.89
N HIS A 80 -1.94 13.10 5.31
CA HIS A 80 -2.47 11.84 5.79
C HIS A 80 -1.60 10.71 5.25
N ILE A 81 -1.02 9.93 6.17
CA ILE A 81 -0.06 8.87 5.86
C ILE A 81 -0.59 7.56 6.42
N GLN A 82 -0.69 6.55 5.56
CA GLN A 82 -1.22 5.25 5.92
C GLN A 82 -0.25 4.14 5.54
N LYS A 83 -0.10 3.14 6.42
CA LYS A 83 0.30 1.81 6.00
C LYS A 83 -0.90 1.18 5.30
N PRO A 84 -0.80 0.74 4.04
CA PRO A 84 -1.94 0.13 3.36
C PRO A 84 -2.43 -1.13 4.10
N ILE A 85 -3.74 -1.23 4.24
CA ILE A 85 -4.42 -2.44 4.74
C ILE A 85 -4.61 -3.43 3.58
N ILE A 86 -4.81 -2.89 2.39
CA ILE A 86 -4.88 -3.65 1.13
C ILE A 86 -3.49 -3.79 0.52
N ASP A 87 -3.35 -4.71 -0.43
CA ASP A 87 -2.07 -4.91 -1.11
C ASP A 87 -1.60 -3.68 -1.91
N VAL A 88 -0.29 -3.63 -2.16
CA VAL A 88 0.33 -2.52 -2.89
C VAL A 88 -0.23 -2.35 -4.31
N TYR A 89 -0.62 -3.43 -4.96
CA TYR A 89 -1.14 -3.39 -6.34
C TYR A 89 -2.46 -2.63 -6.41
N LYS A 90 -3.37 -2.85 -5.45
CA LYS A 90 -4.63 -2.11 -5.36
C LYS A 90 -4.41 -0.64 -5.05
N CYS A 91 -3.39 -0.31 -4.27
CA CYS A 91 -3.02 1.08 -4.05
C CYS A 91 -2.54 1.76 -5.34
N ILE A 92 -1.71 1.07 -6.12
CA ILE A 92 -1.24 1.56 -7.43
C ILE A 92 -2.41 1.70 -8.41
N GLU A 93 -3.27 0.68 -8.51
CA GLU A 93 -4.48 0.72 -9.35
C GLU A 93 -5.40 1.89 -8.97
N TYR A 94 -5.56 2.17 -7.68
CA TYR A 94 -6.36 3.30 -7.21
C TYR A 94 -5.79 4.64 -7.69
N ILE A 95 -4.46 4.83 -7.62
CA ILE A 95 -3.78 6.06 -8.08
C ILE A 95 -3.88 6.20 -9.60
N GLU A 96 -3.65 5.10 -10.33
CA GLU A 96 -3.67 5.08 -11.79
C GLU A 96 -5.08 5.23 -12.37
N ALA A 97 -6.09 4.65 -11.71
CA ALA A 97 -7.47 4.68 -12.20
C ALA A 97 -8.11 6.06 -12.03
N ASN A 98 -8.62 6.60 -13.13
CA ASN A 98 -9.33 7.88 -13.14
C ASN A 98 -10.84 7.67 -13.34
N LYS A 99 -11.47 6.89 -12.46
CA LYS A 99 -12.90 6.52 -12.56
C LYS A 99 -13.84 7.72 -12.54
N ASN A 100 -13.49 8.77 -11.83
CA ASN A 100 -14.33 9.97 -11.64
C ASN A 100 -13.89 11.14 -12.53
N GLY A 101 -12.90 10.97 -13.39
CA GLY A 101 -12.36 12.03 -14.26
C GLY A 101 -11.67 13.19 -13.52
N LYS A 102 -11.41 13.05 -12.21
CA LYS A 102 -10.82 14.09 -11.35
C LYS A 102 -9.31 13.94 -11.16
N LYS A 103 -8.78 12.74 -11.39
CA LYS A 103 -7.35 12.47 -11.32
C LYS A 103 -6.66 12.87 -12.62
N SER A 104 -5.44 13.36 -12.49
CA SER A 104 -4.58 13.76 -13.61
C SER A 104 -3.12 13.51 -13.29
N ASN A 105 -2.25 13.64 -14.28
CA ASN A 105 -0.80 13.61 -14.12
C ASN A 105 -0.28 12.36 -13.40
N PHE A 106 -0.85 11.18 -13.71
CA PHE A 106 -0.28 9.93 -13.20
C PHE A 106 1.16 9.78 -13.69
N GLN A 107 2.07 9.59 -12.75
CA GLN A 107 3.48 9.34 -13.01
C GLN A 107 4.00 8.25 -12.09
N GLU A 108 5.08 7.61 -12.52
CA GLU A 108 5.76 6.59 -11.74
C GLU A 108 7.28 6.68 -11.90
N LEU A 109 8.00 6.23 -10.89
CA LEU A 109 9.46 6.22 -10.83
C LEU A 109 9.93 4.91 -10.19
N GLY A 110 10.96 4.30 -10.76
CA GLY A 110 11.53 3.05 -10.28
C GLY A 110 10.87 1.81 -10.88
N GLU A 111 11.10 0.67 -10.27
CA GLU A 111 10.62 -0.62 -10.76
C GLU A 111 9.24 -0.93 -10.15
N ARG A 112 8.21 -0.89 -11.00
CA ARG A 112 6.84 -1.20 -10.60
C ARG A 112 6.76 -2.63 -10.03
N PRO A 113 6.20 -2.83 -8.83
CA PRO A 113 5.96 -4.15 -8.28
C PRO A 113 5.11 -4.98 -9.24
N LYS A 114 5.53 -6.20 -9.52
CA LYS A 114 4.78 -7.13 -10.37
C LYS A 114 3.85 -7.95 -9.48
N ASN A 115 2.59 -8.00 -9.83
CA ASN A 115 1.65 -8.92 -9.20
C ASN A 115 1.98 -10.35 -9.67
N THR A 116 2.97 -10.94 -9.04
CA THR A 116 3.39 -12.30 -9.36
C THR A 116 2.43 -13.26 -8.69
N ARG A 117 1.59 -13.93 -9.48
CA ARG A 117 0.81 -15.05 -8.99
C ARG A 117 1.75 -16.24 -8.82
N PHE A 118 1.97 -16.63 -7.59
CA PHE A 118 2.67 -17.88 -7.31
C PHE A 118 1.78 -19.06 -7.72
N GLN A 119 2.33 -19.93 -8.56
CA GLN A 119 1.58 -21.08 -9.09
C GLN A 119 1.64 -22.27 -8.16
N THR A 120 2.64 -22.32 -7.26
CA THR A 120 2.84 -23.42 -6.33
C THR A 120 3.04 -22.92 -4.90
N VAL A 121 2.67 -23.75 -3.93
CA VAL A 121 2.94 -23.49 -2.50
C VAL A 121 4.44 -23.42 -2.23
N LYS A 122 5.24 -24.20 -2.95
CA LYS A 122 6.70 -24.17 -2.82
C LYS A 122 7.28 -22.80 -3.20
N GLU A 123 6.85 -22.25 -4.34
CA GLU A 123 7.28 -20.91 -4.76
C GLU A 123 6.88 -19.83 -3.77
N LEU A 124 5.66 -19.95 -3.21
CA LEU A 124 5.18 -19.03 -2.18
C LEU A 124 6.00 -19.15 -0.89
N LYS A 125 6.36 -20.38 -0.47
CA LYS A 125 7.20 -20.63 0.71
C LYS A 125 8.57 -19.95 0.58
N ASP A 126 9.14 -19.95 -0.61
CA ASP A 126 10.47 -19.39 -0.90
C ASP A 126 10.43 -17.87 -1.22
N CYS A 127 9.28 -17.23 -1.02
CA CYS A 127 9.10 -15.80 -1.30
C CYS A 127 10.03 -14.94 -0.44
N LYS A 128 10.84 -14.10 -1.07
CA LYS A 128 11.81 -13.22 -0.40
C LYS A 128 11.20 -11.90 0.08
N GLU A 129 10.05 -11.52 -0.46
CA GLU A 129 9.39 -10.25 -0.18
C GLU A 129 7.90 -10.46 0.19
N PRO A 130 7.63 -11.16 1.32
CA PRO A 130 6.25 -11.52 1.69
C PRO A 130 5.36 -10.31 1.98
N ASP A 131 5.94 -9.21 2.38
CA ASP A 131 5.24 -7.95 2.63
C ASP A 131 4.70 -7.26 1.36
N LEU A 132 5.11 -7.72 0.18
CA LEU A 132 4.59 -7.28 -1.11
C LEU A 132 3.57 -8.25 -1.72
N LEU A 133 3.28 -9.37 -1.06
CA LEU A 133 2.24 -10.31 -1.49
C LEU A 133 0.85 -9.68 -1.35
N ASP A 134 -0.09 -10.13 -2.18
CA ASP A 134 -1.50 -9.83 -1.93
C ASP A 134 -1.97 -10.47 -0.61
N TRP A 135 -3.11 -10.01 -0.08
CA TRP A 135 -3.60 -10.45 1.22
C TRP A 135 -3.79 -11.98 1.31
N LYS A 136 -4.26 -12.62 0.24
CA LYS A 136 -4.49 -14.06 0.21
C LYS A 136 -3.18 -14.83 0.21
N GLN A 137 -2.25 -14.42 -0.64
CA GLN A 137 -0.90 -14.99 -0.70
C GLN A 137 -0.14 -14.80 0.60
N TYR A 138 -0.22 -13.60 1.20
CA TYR A 138 0.41 -13.32 2.48
C TYR A 138 -0.11 -14.22 3.60
N ASN A 139 -1.43 -14.38 3.72
CA ASN A 139 -2.01 -15.27 4.71
C ASN A 139 -1.59 -16.73 4.51
N THR A 140 -1.53 -17.18 3.26
CA THR A 140 -1.03 -18.52 2.95
C THR A 140 0.45 -18.66 3.30
N TYR A 141 1.28 -17.68 2.96
CA TYR A 141 2.68 -17.61 3.34
C TYR A 141 2.87 -17.71 4.86
N MET A 142 2.11 -16.93 5.63
CA MET A 142 2.17 -16.97 7.10
C MET A 142 1.78 -18.34 7.65
N LYS A 143 0.71 -18.95 7.15
CA LYS A 143 0.31 -20.31 7.56
C LYS A 143 1.38 -21.36 7.29
N ILE A 144 2.09 -21.26 6.15
CA ILE A 144 3.20 -22.16 5.82
C ILE A 144 4.32 -22.05 6.84
N HIS A 145 4.65 -20.80 7.25
CA HIS A 145 5.78 -20.55 8.14
C HIS A 145 5.44 -20.68 9.64
N GLU A 146 4.17 -20.56 10.02
CA GLU A 146 3.72 -20.79 11.39
C GLU A 146 3.57 -22.28 11.75
N ASN A 147 3.32 -23.13 10.74
CA ASN A 147 3.08 -24.55 10.91
C ASN A 147 4.07 -25.38 10.08
N ASP A 148 5.26 -25.60 10.60
CA ASP A 148 6.25 -26.48 9.98
C ASP A 148 5.80 -27.96 9.84
N GLU A 149 4.62 -28.33 10.39
CA GLU A 149 4.02 -29.68 10.36
C GLU A 149 2.82 -29.83 9.42
N LEU A 150 2.40 -28.79 8.70
CA LEU A 150 1.30 -28.90 7.76
C LEU A 150 1.74 -29.60 6.47
N ASP A 151 1.00 -30.67 6.12
CA ASP A 151 1.18 -31.36 4.85
C ASP A 151 0.96 -30.38 3.68
N VAL A 152 2.02 -30.19 2.90
CA VAL A 152 2.04 -29.26 1.76
C VAL A 152 0.94 -29.60 0.74
N ASP A 153 0.54 -30.87 0.62
CA ASP A 153 -0.52 -31.30 -0.29
C ASP A 153 -1.91 -30.83 0.14
N ASP A 154 -2.21 -30.80 1.44
CA ASP A 154 -3.48 -30.31 1.96
C ASP A 154 -3.60 -28.78 1.85
N MET A 155 -2.51 -28.08 2.05
CA MET A 155 -2.47 -26.63 1.83
C MET A 155 -2.64 -26.25 0.36
N TYR A 156 -2.07 -27.05 -0.56
CA TYR A 156 -2.24 -26.86 -2.00
C TYR A 156 -3.71 -26.97 -2.42
N LYS A 157 -4.44 -27.95 -1.87
CA LYS A 157 -5.88 -28.10 -2.13
C LYS A 157 -6.69 -26.89 -1.64
N GLU A 158 -6.40 -26.34 -0.46
CA GLU A 158 -7.08 -25.15 0.04
C GLU A 158 -6.81 -23.91 -0.85
N VAL A 159 -5.58 -23.69 -1.28
CA VAL A 159 -5.22 -22.58 -2.15
C VAL A 159 -5.90 -22.69 -3.51
N VAL A 160 -5.86 -23.87 -4.14
CA VAL A 160 -6.50 -24.12 -5.45
C VAL A 160 -8.00 -23.98 -5.38
N VAL A 161 -8.66 -24.52 -4.37
CA VAL A 161 -10.12 -24.41 -4.18
C VAL A 161 -10.53 -22.95 -4.00
N HIS A 162 -9.75 -22.15 -3.31
CA HIS A 162 -10.06 -20.73 -3.10
C HIS A 162 -9.90 -19.90 -4.38
N TYR A 163 -8.93 -20.22 -5.24
CA TYR A 163 -8.75 -19.57 -6.55
C TYR A 163 -9.85 -19.93 -7.55
N ILE A 164 -10.37 -21.16 -7.51
CA ILE A 164 -11.43 -21.63 -8.40
C ILE A 164 -12.80 -21.09 -7.99
N SER A 165 -13.04 -20.84 -6.69
CA SER A 165 -14.34 -20.34 -6.19
C SER A 165 -14.55 -18.83 -6.36
N VAL A 166 -13.54 -18.07 -6.80
CA VAL A 166 -13.56 -16.59 -6.94
C VAL A 166 -13.44 -16.15 -8.40
N SER A 167 -13.29 -17.10 -9.33
CA SER A 167 -13.23 -16.81 -10.78
C SER A 167 -14.63 -16.86 -11.45
#